data_53fc908e7bcb432aa0ef9b5bca2041a3
#
_entry.id   53fc908e7bcb432aa0ef9b5bca2041a3
#
_cell.length_a   1.000
_cell.length_b   1.000
_cell.length_c   1.000
_cell.angle_alpha   90.00
_cell.angle_beta   90.00
_cell.angle_gamma   90.00
#
_symmetry.space_group_name_H-M   'P 1'
#
loop_
_entity.id
_entity.type
_entity.pdbx_description
1 polymer ?
#
loop_
_entity_poly.entity_id
_entity_poly.type
_entity_poly.pdbx_seq_one_letter_code
_entity_poly.pdbx_strand_id
1 'polypeptide(L)'
;MYKAPPPEVWAAVSGTTVGDAWLRRDEPKSPELLSRYQDAVAQLERGMPFAYAVGRVGFRTLDLAIDARALIPRPETEGLVDLVLREIGKRETGNGKRGLVADIGTGCGCIALALAVEGRFEKVVAVEQSPAAAALARENVQRIAPATPVEIREGNLLAPLVDRGGRFRAIVSNPPYVSAAEYEELDPSVRDFEPREALVSGADGLDATRALFAGAGALLEPGGLLALEIDERRADAVRRVGQGVGWSVEIYDDVFGCPRYALSTPGHGPGVHTSEE
;
A
#
# COMPACT_ATOMS: atom_id res chain seq x y z
N MET A 1 -31.32 16.81 -22.68
CA MET A 1 -30.72 15.78 -23.52
C MET A 1 -30.07 14.79 -22.58
N TYR A 2 -30.63 13.62 -22.35
CA TYR A 2 -30.11 12.59 -21.47
C TYR A 2 -28.79 12.09 -22.09
N LYS A 3 -27.66 12.51 -21.56
CA LYS A 3 -26.37 11.91 -21.91
C LYS A 3 -26.41 10.48 -21.38
N ALA A 4 -26.24 9.49 -22.26
CA ALA A 4 -26.17 8.10 -21.81
C ALA A 4 -25.11 8.01 -20.69
N PRO A 5 -25.44 7.32 -19.59
CA PRO A 5 -24.53 7.24 -18.45
C PRO A 5 -23.22 6.58 -18.85
N PRO A 6 -22.07 7.02 -18.29
CA PRO A 6 -20.78 6.41 -18.57
C PRO A 6 -20.83 4.92 -18.26
N PRO A 7 -20.55 4.02 -19.24
CA PRO A 7 -20.62 2.57 -19.04
C PRO A 7 -19.64 2.09 -17.95
N GLU A 8 -18.58 2.84 -17.68
CA GLU A 8 -17.61 2.58 -16.64
C GLU A 8 -18.23 2.66 -15.23
N VAL A 9 -19.10 3.66 -14.99
CA VAL A 9 -19.79 3.78 -13.69
C VAL A 9 -20.75 2.61 -13.50
N TRP A 10 -21.51 2.24 -14.54
CA TRP A 10 -22.40 1.08 -14.50
C TRP A 10 -21.62 -0.21 -14.21
N ALA A 11 -20.52 -0.43 -14.93
CA ALA A 11 -19.68 -1.59 -14.74
C ALA A 11 -19.19 -1.68 -13.29
N ALA A 12 -18.66 -0.56 -12.77
CA ALA A 12 -18.14 -0.50 -11.41
C ALA A 12 -19.22 -0.75 -10.35
N VAL A 13 -20.39 -0.07 -10.41
CA VAL A 13 -21.44 -0.25 -9.39
C VAL A 13 -22.16 -1.59 -9.48
N SER A 14 -22.22 -2.20 -10.66
CA SER A 14 -22.85 -3.52 -10.86
C SER A 14 -21.89 -4.69 -10.66
N GLY A 15 -20.57 -4.44 -10.60
CA GLY A 15 -19.56 -5.49 -10.52
C GLY A 15 -19.41 -6.31 -11.81
N THR A 16 -19.66 -5.69 -12.96
CA THR A 16 -19.56 -6.31 -14.29
C THR A 16 -18.42 -5.67 -15.09
N THR A 17 -18.13 -6.21 -16.27
CA THR A 17 -17.19 -5.55 -17.21
C THR A 17 -17.87 -4.37 -17.91
N VAL A 18 -17.06 -3.41 -18.41
CA VAL A 18 -17.57 -2.29 -19.23
C VAL A 18 -18.31 -2.80 -20.47
N GLY A 19 -17.81 -3.88 -21.09
CA GLY A 19 -18.46 -4.52 -22.22
C GLY A 19 -19.85 -5.09 -21.88
N ASP A 20 -19.95 -5.81 -20.76
CA ASP A 20 -21.23 -6.34 -20.28
C ASP A 20 -22.20 -5.22 -19.90
N ALA A 21 -21.71 -4.19 -19.21
CA ALA A 21 -22.51 -3.03 -18.85
C ALA A 21 -23.09 -2.33 -20.10
N TRP A 22 -22.28 -2.22 -21.15
CA TRP A 22 -22.71 -1.65 -22.43
C TRP A 22 -23.73 -2.56 -23.17
N LEU A 23 -23.50 -3.86 -23.23
CA LEU A 23 -24.40 -4.83 -23.87
C LEU A 23 -25.77 -4.87 -23.19
N ARG A 24 -25.77 -4.74 -21.84
CA ARG A 24 -26.99 -4.79 -21.03
C ARG A 24 -27.56 -3.40 -20.66
N ARG A 25 -27.13 -2.34 -21.33
CA ARG A 25 -27.52 -0.96 -20.98
C ARG A 25 -29.03 -0.73 -21.01
N ASP A 26 -29.77 -1.44 -21.92
CA ASP A 26 -31.21 -1.33 -22.12
C ASP A 26 -32.03 -2.28 -21.22
N GLU A 27 -31.37 -3.17 -20.46
CA GLU A 27 -32.05 -4.07 -19.51
C GLU A 27 -32.57 -3.30 -18.30
N PRO A 28 -33.73 -3.67 -17.73
CA PRO A 28 -34.21 -3.10 -16.46
C PRO A 28 -33.18 -3.27 -15.32
N LYS A 29 -32.99 -2.23 -14.52
CA LYS A 29 -32.10 -2.23 -13.38
C LYS A 29 -32.91 -2.24 -12.08
N SER A 30 -32.37 -2.87 -11.02
CA SER A 30 -33.01 -2.81 -9.72
C SER A 30 -32.99 -1.37 -9.17
N PRO A 31 -33.97 -0.97 -8.35
CA PRO A 31 -33.98 0.36 -7.70
C PRO A 31 -32.70 0.65 -6.92
N GLU A 32 -32.13 -0.36 -6.24
CA GLU A 32 -30.90 -0.25 -5.47
C GLU A 32 -29.70 0.04 -6.36
N LEU A 33 -29.60 -0.63 -7.50
CA LEU A 33 -28.52 -0.42 -8.46
C LEU A 33 -28.61 0.96 -9.11
N LEU A 34 -29.84 1.41 -9.42
CA LEU A 34 -30.11 2.74 -9.94
C LEU A 34 -29.72 3.83 -8.94
N SER A 35 -30.07 3.65 -7.66
CA SER A 35 -29.68 4.58 -6.60
C SER A 35 -28.16 4.68 -6.48
N ARG A 36 -27.47 3.56 -6.37
CA ARG A 36 -25.98 3.53 -6.31
C ARG A 36 -25.33 4.20 -7.50
N TYR A 37 -25.88 3.98 -8.69
CA TYR A 37 -25.40 4.63 -9.90
C TYR A 37 -25.58 6.16 -9.83
N GLN A 38 -26.80 6.62 -9.45
CA GLN A 38 -27.11 8.05 -9.36
C GLN A 38 -26.22 8.74 -8.30
N ASP A 39 -26.00 8.09 -7.16
CA ASP A 39 -25.12 8.58 -6.10
C ASP A 39 -23.67 8.71 -6.60
N ALA A 40 -23.17 7.69 -7.31
CA ALA A 40 -21.83 7.72 -7.89
C ALA A 40 -21.66 8.85 -8.90
N VAL A 41 -22.64 9.04 -9.81
CA VAL A 41 -22.62 10.14 -10.80
C VAL A 41 -22.64 11.50 -10.10
N ALA A 42 -23.50 11.68 -9.10
CA ALA A 42 -23.57 12.93 -8.35
C ALA A 42 -22.26 13.25 -7.59
N GLN A 43 -21.56 12.24 -7.10
CA GLN A 43 -20.24 12.41 -6.46
C GLN A 43 -19.17 12.79 -7.48
N LEU A 44 -19.13 12.13 -8.64
CA LEU A 44 -18.21 12.48 -9.74
C LEU A 44 -18.40 13.92 -10.24
N GLU A 45 -19.65 14.39 -10.34
CA GLU A 45 -19.97 15.77 -10.71
C GLU A 45 -19.45 16.81 -9.69
N ARG A 46 -19.23 16.39 -8.44
CA ARG A 46 -18.60 17.20 -7.38
C ARG A 46 -17.08 17.13 -7.37
N GLY A 47 -16.48 16.40 -8.32
CA GLY A 47 -15.04 16.23 -8.42
C GLY A 47 -14.46 15.09 -7.57
N MET A 48 -15.30 14.24 -6.95
CA MET A 48 -14.82 13.10 -6.19
C MET A 48 -14.07 12.12 -7.10
N PRO A 49 -12.93 11.54 -6.67
CA PRO A 49 -12.23 10.50 -7.40
C PRO A 49 -13.14 9.32 -7.74
N PHE A 50 -12.97 8.77 -8.96
CA PHE A 50 -13.81 7.67 -9.45
C PHE A 50 -13.92 6.50 -8.48
N ALA A 51 -12.79 6.06 -7.93
CA ALA A 51 -12.73 4.93 -7.01
C ALA A 51 -13.63 5.15 -5.76
N TYR A 52 -13.61 6.36 -5.19
CA TYR A 52 -14.48 6.69 -4.06
C TYR A 52 -15.95 6.78 -4.45
N ALA A 53 -16.23 7.40 -5.60
CA ALA A 53 -17.61 7.53 -6.08
C ALA A 53 -18.28 6.17 -6.31
N VAL A 54 -17.54 5.18 -6.79
CA VAL A 54 -18.07 3.82 -7.03
C VAL A 54 -17.85 2.86 -5.85
N GLY A 55 -17.05 3.26 -4.83
CA GLY A 55 -16.78 2.49 -3.63
C GLY A 55 -15.87 1.27 -3.82
N ARG A 56 -15.09 1.22 -4.93
CA ARG A 56 -14.21 0.09 -5.21
C ARG A 56 -13.02 0.47 -6.08
N VAL A 57 -11.93 -0.28 -5.95
CA VAL A 57 -10.71 -0.11 -6.73
C VAL A 57 -10.06 -1.46 -7.02
N GLY A 58 -9.55 -1.64 -8.24
CA GLY A 58 -8.68 -2.75 -8.59
C GLY A 58 -7.27 -2.53 -8.06
N PHE A 59 -6.64 -3.58 -7.52
CA PHE A 59 -5.22 -3.59 -7.19
C PHE A 59 -4.67 -4.99 -7.48
N ARG A 60 -3.79 -5.11 -8.47
CA ARG A 60 -3.32 -6.40 -8.99
C ARG A 60 -4.51 -7.29 -9.41
N THR A 61 -4.69 -8.44 -8.76
CA THR A 61 -5.83 -9.34 -9.01
C THR A 61 -7.01 -9.11 -8.06
N LEU A 62 -6.89 -8.12 -7.17
CA LEU A 62 -7.86 -7.88 -6.10
C LEU A 62 -8.88 -6.81 -6.52
N ASP A 63 -10.09 -6.96 -6.02
CA ASP A 63 -11.15 -5.96 -6.08
C ASP A 63 -11.51 -5.54 -4.66
N LEU A 64 -11.05 -4.35 -4.28
CA LEU A 64 -11.09 -3.84 -2.92
C LEU A 64 -12.20 -2.82 -2.73
N ALA A 65 -12.82 -2.81 -1.56
CA ALA A 65 -13.62 -1.69 -1.11
C ALA A 65 -12.70 -0.50 -0.81
N ILE A 66 -13.12 0.70 -1.21
CA ILE A 66 -12.39 1.94 -0.98
C ILE A 66 -13.35 3.11 -0.77
N ASP A 67 -13.03 3.98 0.17
CA ASP A 67 -13.68 5.26 0.41
C ASP A 67 -12.69 6.24 1.06
N ALA A 68 -13.14 7.42 1.45
CA ALA A 68 -12.30 8.49 2.01
C ALA A 68 -11.60 8.15 3.34
N ARG A 69 -11.78 6.93 3.89
CA ARG A 69 -11.03 6.45 5.05
C ARG A 69 -9.57 6.10 4.74
N ALA A 70 -9.23 5.81 3.47
CA ALA A 70 -7.88 5.40 3.09
C ALA A 70 -7.48 5.95 1.72
N LEU A 71 -6.18 6.11 1.50
CA LEU A 71 -5.60 6.46 0.20
C LEU A 71 -6.05 5.48 -0.88
N ILE A 72 -6.40 6.00 -2.05
CA ILE A 72 -6.68 5.15 -3.22
C ILE A 72 -5.37 4.46 -3.64
N PRO A 73 -5.33 3.10 -3.71
CA PRO A 73 -4.16 2.37 -4.20
C PRO A 73 -3.67 2.90 -5.55
N ARG A 74 -2.37 3.12 -5.67
CA ARG A 74 -1.75 3.61 -6.89
C ARG A 74 -1.20 2.44 -7.72
N PRO A 75 -1.22 2.52 -9.06
CA PRO A 75 -0.64 1.48 -9.92
C PRO A 75 0.85 1.24 -9.63
N GLU A 76 1.60 2.28 -9.28
CA GLU A 76 3.03 2.18 -8.93
C GLU A 76 3.26 1.28 -7.72
N THR A 77 2.34 1.28 -6.76
CA THR A 77 2.43 0.43 -5.56
C THR A 77 2.39 -1.08 -5.89
N GLU A 78 1.81 -1.46 -7.03
CA GLU A 78 1.84 -2.86 -7.49
C GLU A 78 3.27 -3.35 -7.74
N GLY A 79 4.13 -2.47 -8.26
CA GLY A 79 5.54 -2.77 -8.49
C GLY A 79 6.34 -2.97 -7.20
N LEU A 80 5.96 -2.34 -6.09
CA LEU A 80 6.54 -2.61 -4.78
C LEU A 80 6.26 -4.05 -4.34
N VAL A 81 5.04 -4.54 -4.54
CA VAL A 81 4.67 -5.94 -4.25
C VAL A 81 5.49 -6.90 -5.11
N ASP A 82 5.62 -6.64 -6.42
CA ASP A 82 6.43 -7.46 -7.32
C ASP A 82 7.89 -7.52 -6.87
N LEU A 83 8.46 -6.37 -6.50
CA LEU A 83 9.84 -6.29 -6.02
C LEU A 83 10.03 -7.16 -4.77
N VAL A 84 9.14 -7.04 -3.79
CA VAL A 84 9.20 -7.80 -2.53
C VAL A 84 9.08 -9.30 -2.79
N LEU A 85 8.09 -9.74 -3.57
CA LEU A 85 7.87 -11.16 -3.89
C LEU A 85 9.07 -11.76 -4.62
N ARG A 86 9.65 -11.01 -5.58
CA ARG A 86 10.83 -11.42 -6.34
C ARG A 86 12.07 -11.56 -5.44
N GLU A 87 12.34 -10.56 -4.60
CA GLU A 87 13.55 -10.54 -3.77
C GLU A 87 13.49 -11.59 -2.65
N ILE A 88 12.32 -11.82 -2.06
CA ILE A 88 12.13 -12.91 -1.11
C ILE A 88 12.28 -14.26 -1.83
N GLY A 89 11.70 -14.41 -3.03
CA GLY A 89 11.82 -15.64 -3.82
C GLY A 89 13.26 -16.03 -4.17
N LYS A 90 14.13 -15.06 -4.46
CA LYS A 90 15.56 -15.31 -4.74
C LYS A 90 16.34 -15.85 -3.54
N ARG A 91 15.91 -15.53 -2.33
CA ARG A 91 16.60 -15.87 -1.08
C ARG A 91 16.17 -17.21 -0.49
N GLU A 92 15.29 -17.93 -1.16
CA GLU A 92 14.73 -19.19 -0.69
C GLU A 92 15.22 -20.39 -1.48
N THR A 93 15.61 -21.43 -0.75
CA THR A 93 16.08 -22.72 -1.30
C THR A 93 15.07 -23.85 -1.16
N GLY A 94 13.82 -23.56 -0.72
CA GLY A 94 12.83 -24.60 -0.41
C GLY A 94 11.38 -24.21 -0.74
N ASN A 95 10.49 -25.21 -0.71
CA ASN A 95 9.05 -25.06 -0.99
C ASN A 95 8.21 -24.70 0.26
N GLY A 96 8.83 -24.27 1.36
CA GLY A 96 8.18 -23.94 2.64
C GLY A 96 7.48 -22.58 2.64
N LYS A 97 6.78 -22.31 3.76
CA LYS A 97 6.23 -20.98 4.04
C LYS A 97 7.36 -19.97 4.32
N ARG A 98 7.16 -18.71 3.93
CA ARG A 98 8.18 -17.65 3.87
C ARG A 98 8.27 -16.78 5.13
N GLY A 99 7.91 -17.30 6.30
CA GLY A 99 7.93 -16.54 7.55
C GLY A 99 6.90 -15.40 7.59
N LEU A 100 7.14 -14.42 8.44
CA LEU A 100 6.23 -13.28 8.62
C LEU A 100 6.61 -12.13 7.69
N VAL A 101 5.59 -11.41 7.20
CA VAL A 101 5.78 -10.12 6.52
C VAL A 101 4.91 -9.07 7.18
N ALA A 102 5.42 -7.82 7.25
CA ALA A 102 4.66 -6.69 7.76
C ALA A 102 4.40 -5.67 6.66
N ASP A 103 3.18 -5.08 6.64
CA ASP A 103 2.79 -3.95 5.82
C ASP A 103 2.47 -2.77 6.73
N ILE A 104 3.23 -1.68 6.63
CA ILE A 104 3.16 -0.53 7.53
C ILE A 104 2.47 0.65 6.83
N GLY A 105 1.42 1.19 7.45
CA GLY A 105 0.53 2.16 6.83
C GLY A 105 -0.35 1.47 5.78
N THR A 106 -1.00 0.38 6.17
CA THR A 106 -1.66 -0.52 5.22
C THR A 106 -2.85 0.12 4.48
N GLY A 107 -3.41 1.23 5.01
CA GLY A 107 -4.54 1.91 4.40
C GLY A 107 -5.75 0.98 4.25
N CYS A 108 -6.21 0.77 3.02
CA CYS A 108 -7.29 -0.17 2.72
C CYS A 108 -6.85 -1.65 2.71
N GLY A 109 -5.56 -1.95 2.98
CA GLY A 109 -5.03 -3.31 3.01
C GLY A 109 -4.50 -3.83 1.68
N CYS A 110 -4.30 -3.00 0.67
CA CYS A 110 -3.97 -3.44 -0.69
C CYS A 110 -2.64 -4.22 -0.76
N ILE A 111 -1.55 -3.71 -0.15
CA ILE A 111 -0.25 -4.39 -0.11
C ILE A 111 -0.35 -5.67 0.71
N ALA A 112 -0.90 -5.58 1.93
CA ALA A 112 -1.04 -6.74 2.82
C ALA A 112 -1.81 -7.88 2.17
N LEU A 113 -2.93 -7.58 1.51
CA LEU A 113 -3.78 -8.57 0.85
C LEU A 113 -3.12 -9.15 -0.40
N ALA A 114 -2.43 -8.34 -1.21
CA ALA A 114 -1.67 -8.82 -2.35
C ALA A 114 -0.56 -9.78 -1.91
N LEU A 115 0.21 -9.43 -0.86
CA LEU A 115 1.21 -10.31 -0.28
C LEU A 115 0.61 -11.60 0.29
N ALA A 116 -0.58 -11.53 0.89
CA ALA A 116 -1.27 -12.69 1.44
C ALA A 116 -1.79 -13.66 0.37
N VAL A 117 -2.24 -13.13 -0.78
CA VAL A 117 -2.78 -13.93 -1.88
C VAL A 117 -1.69 -14.52 -2.76
N GLU A 118 -0.66 -13.72 -3.10
CA GLU A 118 0.36 -14.09 -4.07
C GLU A 118 1.64 -14.65 -3.44
N GLY A 119 1.91 -14.28 -2.18
CA GLY A 119 3.05 -14.78 -1.43
C GLY A 119 2.77 -16.10 -0.71
N ARG A 120 3.84 -16.79 -0.31
CA ARG A 120 3.74 -18.03 0.51
C ARG A 120 4.10 -17.76 1.97
N PHE A 121 3.60 -16.66 2.52
CA PHE A 121 3.91 -16.26 3.88
C PHE A 121 3.14 -17.10 4.91
N GLU A 122 3.69 -17.20 6.10
CA GLU A 122 2.98 -17.82 7.24
C GLU A 122 1.84 -16.90 7.69
N LYS A 123 2.10 -15.59 7.69
CA LYS A 123 1.16 -14.57 8.11
C LYS A 123 1.62 -13.21 7.60
N VAL A 124 0.66 -12.35 7.29
CA VAL A 124 0.87 -10.92 7.05
C VAL A 124 0.37 -10.13 8.26
N VAL A 125 1.18 -9.24 8.79
CA VAL A 125 0.80 -8.31 9.86
C VAL A 125 0.72 -6.91 9.25
N ALA A 126 -0.47 -6.34 9.20
CA ALA A 126 -0.72 -5.03 8.63
C ALA A 126 -0.96 -4.01 9.75
N VAL A 127 -0.22 -2.91 9.73
CA VAL A 127 -0.30 -1.85 10.74
C VAL A 127 -0.91 -0.60 10.14
N GLU A 128 -1.88 -0.02 10.85
CA GLU A 128 -2.55 1.22 10.44
C GLU A 128 -2.80 2.13 11.65
N GLN A 129 -2.46 3.41 11.51
CA GLN A 129 -2.66 4.37 12.61
C GLN A 129 -4.09 4.92 12.66
N SER A 130 -4.78 5.02 11.52
CA SER A 130 -6.17 5.46 11.43
C SER A 130 -7.12 4.31 11.76
N PRO A 131 -7.91 4.39 12.86
CA PRO A 131 -8.90 3.36 13.17
C PRO A 131 -9.93 3.18 12.04
N ALA A 132 -10.26 4.26 11.32
CA ALA A 132 -11.18 4.23 10.19
C ALA A 132 -10.60 3.45 8.99
N ALA A 133 -9.34 3.69 8.63
CA ALA A 133 -8.65 2.93 7.59
C ALA A 133 -8.43 1.47 8.01
N ALA A 134 -8.06 1.22 9.27
CA ALA A 134 -7.94 -0.13 9.81
C ALA A 134 -9.26 -0.91 9.74
N ALA A 135 -10.40 -0.25 9.97
CA ALA A 135 -11.71 -0.86 9.79
C ALA A 135 -11.95 -1.24 8.32
N LEU A 136 -11.64 -0.35 7.37
CA LEU A 136 -11.74 -0.64 5.93
C LEU A 136 -10.82 -1.80 5.51
N ALA A 137 -9.59 -1.85 6.04
CA ALA A 137 -8.69 -2.97 5.79
C ALA A 137 -9.28 -4.31 6.29
N ARG A 138 -9.91 -4.33 7.47
CA ARG A 138 -10.61 -5.53 7.99
C ARG A 138 -11.80 -5.95 7.12
N GLU A 139 -12.58 -4.97 6.61
CA GLU A 139 -13.65 -5.23 5.65
C GLU A 139 -13.09 -5.90 4.40
N ASN A 140 -11.96 -5.43 3.86
CA ASN A 140 -11.30 -6.02 2.72
C ASN A 140 -10.70 -7.41 3.02
N VAL A 141 -10.12 -7.62 4.19
CA VAL A 141 -9.67 -8.97 4.62
C VAL A 141 -10.83 -9.97 4.63
N GLN A 142 -11.99 -9.58 5.15
CA GLN A 142 -13.19 -10.42 5.14
C GLN A 142 -13.71 -10.68 3.72
N ARG A 143 -13.68 -9.66 2.86
CA ARG A 143 -14.13 -9.73 1.47
C ARG A 143 -13.27 -10.64 0.62
N ILE A 144 -11.94 -10.53 0.73
CA ILE A 144 -10.97 -11.30 -0.06
C ILE A 144 -10.79 -12.70 0.53
N ALA A 145 -10.87 -12.84 1.86
CA ALA A 145 -10.68 -14.09 2.59
C ALA A 145 -9.42 -14.88 2.15
N PRO A 146 -8.22 -14.27 2.20
CA PRO A 146 -7.01 -14.91 1.72
C PRO A 146 -6.66 -16.15 2.54
N ALA A 147 -6.03 -17.16 1.89
CA ALA A 147 -5.60 -18.38 2.58
C ALA A 147 -4.48 -18.10 3.60
N THR A 148 -3.62 -17.13 3.35
CA THR A 148 -2.63 -16.65 4.32
C THR A 148 -3.31 -15.71 5.31
N PRO A 149 -3.20 -15.94 6.63
CA PRO A 149 -3.81 -15.06 7.62
C PRO A 149 -3.27 -13.63 7.54
N VAL A 150 -4.17 -12.65 7.58
CA VAL A 150 -3.84 -11.21 7.67
C VAL A 150 -4.34 -10.68 9.00
N GLU A 151 -3.43 -10.14 9.80
CA GLU A 151 -3.75 -9.52 11.10
C GLU A 151 -3.63 -7.99 10.98
N ILE A 152 -4.73 -7.27 11.22
CA ILE A 152 -4.73 -5.80 11.24
C ILE A 152 -4.49 -5.32 12.68
N ARG A 153 -3.42 -4.55 12.87
CA ARG A 153 -3.06 -3.90 14.14
C ARG A 153 -3.19 -2.40 14.02
N GLU A 154 -3.84 -1.79 15.00
CA GLU A 154 -3.93 -0.33 15.08
C GLU A 154 -2.72 0.23 15.84
N GLY A 155 -2.16 1.31 15.31
CA GLY A 155 -1.08 2.06 15.92
C GLY A 155 -0.13 2.71 14.92
N ASN A 156 0.81 3.49 15.46
CA ASN A 156 1.71 4.29 14.64
C ASN A 156 2.95 3.50 14.22
N LEU A 157 3.16 3.40 12.90
CA LEU A 157 4.33 2.78 12.27
C LEU A 157 4.68 1.43 12.89
N LEU A 158 5.89 1.27 13.40
CA LEU A 158 6.41 0.00 13.94
C LEU A 158 6.00 -0.31 15.38
N ALA A 159 5.40 0.65 16.10
CA ALA A 159 5.10 0.50 17.53
C ALA A 159 4.27 -0.77 17.86
N PRO A 160 3.22 -1.14 17.09
CA PRO A 160 2.43 -2.34 17.39
C PRO A 160 3.17 -3.67 17.17
N LEU A 161 4.40 -3.64 16.61
CA LEU A 161 5.19 -4.83 16.32
C LEU A 161 6.21 -5.16 17.42
N VAL A 162 6.60 -4.18 18.26
CA VAL A 162 7.73 -4.27 19.20
C VAL A 162 7.51 -5.34 20.27
N ASP A 163 6.30 -5.49 20.81
CA ASP A 163 6.04 -6.31 21.99
C ASP A 163 5.56 -7.75 21.71
N ARG A 164 5.53 -8.21 20.46
CA ARG A 164 4.88 -9.47 20.09
C ARG A 164 5.79 -10.52 19.44
N GLY A 165 7.09 -10.43 19.65
CA GLY A 165 8.02 -11.57 19.57
C GLY A 165 8.19 -12.25 18.21
N GLY A 166 7.77 -11.64 17.10
CA GLY A 166 8.03 -12.16 15.77
C GLY A 166 9.10 -11.33 15.05
N ARG A 167 10.00 -11.99 14.32
CA ARG A 167 10.86 -11.32 13.36
C ARG A 167 10.29 -11.45 11.96
N PHE A 168 10.45 -10.41 11.16
CA PHE A 168 9.86 -10.32 9.83
C PHE A 168 10.89 -10.62 8.74
N ARG A 169 10.47 -11.40 7.77
CA ARG A 169 11.23 -11.63 6.53
C ARG A 169 11.32 -10.37 5.68
N ALA A 170 10.23 -9.60 5.67
CA ALA A 170 10.19 -8.28 5.07
C ALA A 170 9.28 -7.35 5.87
N ILE A 171 9.64 -6.07 5.88
CA ILE A 171 8.77 -4.96 6.26
C ILE A 171 8.58 -4.13 5.01
N VAL A 172 7.32 -3.92 4.63
CA VAL A 172 6.92 -3.22 3.41
C VAL A 172 6.11 -2.00 3.80
N SER A 173 6.25 -0.90 3.07
CA SER A 173 5.43 0.29 3.30
C SER A 173 5.35 1.15 2.04
N ASN A 174 4.17 1.70 1.79
CA ASN A 174 4.01 2.92 1.02
C ASN A 174 3.74 4.05 2.05
N PRO A 175 4.78 4.64 2.65
CA PRO A 175 4.60 5.64 3.70
C PRO A 175 4.22 6.99 3.08
N PRO A 176 3.57 7.89 3.82
CA PRO A 176 3.40 9.27 3.36
C PRO A 176 4.77 9.88 3.04
N TYR A 177 4.84 10.60 1.91
CA TYR A 177 6.08 11.20 1.42
C TYR A 177 5.91 12.64 0.91
N VAL A 178 4.73 13.23 1.01
CA VAL A 178 4.47 14.61 0.61
C VAL A 178 4.89 15.54 1.75
N SER A 179 5.61 16.62 1.46
CA SER A 179 5.89 17.67 2.45
C SER A 179 4.64 18.52 2.73
N ALA A 180 4.61 19.16 3.88
CA ALA A 180 3.50 20.05 4.23
C ALA A 180 3.29 21.20 3.22
N ALA A 181 4.35 21.68 2.59
CA ALA A 181 4.27 22.74 1.57
C ALA A 181 3.71 22.20 0.24
N GLU A 182 4.19 21.04 -0.21
CA GLU A 182 3.71 20.41 -1.45
C GLU A 182 2.25 19.97 -1.38
N TYR A 183 1.75 19.66 -0.17
CA TYR A 183 0.35 19.28 0.01
C TYR A 183 -0.63 20.35 -0.49
N GLU A 184 -0.29 21.64 -0.29
CA GLU A 184 -1.13 22.75 -0.74
C GLU A 184 -1.18 22.89 -2.27
N GLU A 185 -0.19 22.31 -2.97
CA GLU A 185 -0.05 22.35 -4.43
C GLU A 185 -0.64 21.09 -5.11
N LEU A 186 -1.12 20.13 -4.33
CA LEU A 186 -1.72 18.90 -4.89
C LEU A 186 -2.98 19.20 -5.69
N ASP A 187 -3.26 18.31 -6.64
CA ASP A 187 -4.53 18.36 -7.38
C ASP A 187 -5.71 18.35 -6.39
N PRO A 188 -6.73 19.20 -6.60
CA PRO A 188 -7.91 19.23 -5.73
C PRO A 188 -8.60 17.87 -5.54
N SER A 189 -8.57 17.00 -6.55
CA SER A 189 -9.15 15.66 -6.43
C SER A 189 -8.42 14.76 -5.42
N VAL A 190 -7.15 15.05 -5.14
CA VAL A 190 -6.36 14.37 -4.10
C VAL A 190 -6.49 15.11 -2.78
N ARG A 191 -6.17 16.42 -2.78
CA ARG A 191 -6.11 17.24 -1.57
C ARG A 191 -7.44 17.32 -0.80
N ASP A 192 -8.56 17.43 -1.52
CA ASP A 192 -9.87 17.70 -0.94
C ASP A 192 -10.63 16.42 -0.57
N PHE A 193 -10.18 15.25 -1.05
CA PHE A 193 -10.89 13.99 -0.87
C PHE A 193 -10.08 12.88 -0.18
N GLU A 194 -8.76 12.84 -0.36
CA GLU A 194 -7.95 11.79 0.22
C GLU A 194 -7.43 12.20 1.62
N PRO A 195 -7.27 11.24 2.56
CA PRO A 195 -6.87 11.57 3.93
C PRO A 195 -5.47 12.17 3.97
N ARG A 196 -5.36 13.37 4.55
CA ARG A 196 -4.12 14.14 4.63
C ARG A 196 -3.00 13.37 5.34
N GLU A 197 -3.34 12.61 6.36
CA GLU A 197 -2.41 11.79 7.13
C GLU A 197 -1.77 10.64 6.32
N ALA A 198 -2.41 10.21 5.24
CA ALA A 198 -1.85 9.23 4.32
C ALA A 198 -0.89 9.84 3.28
N LEU A 199 -0.84 11.16 3.19
CA LEU A 199 -0.04 11.89 2.21
C LEU A 199 1.15 12.60 2.84
N VAL A 200 0.94 13.33 3.96
CA VAL A 200 1.91 14.27 4.51
C VAL A 200 2.84 13.61 5.53
N SER A 201 4.14 13.82 5.35
CA SER A 201 5.21 13.32 6.20
C SER A 201 6.20 14.42 6.60
N GLY A 202 5.74 15.34 7.43
CA GLY A 202 6.58 16.42 7.98
C GLY A 202 6.90 17.54 6.98
N ALA A 203 7.97 18.25 7.28
CA ALA A 203 8.36 19.43 6.50
C ALA A 203 9.03 19.11 5.15
N ASP A 204 9.69 17.96 5.06
CA ASP A 204 10.44 17.53 3.88
C ASP A 204 9.95 16.20 3.27
N GLY A 205 8.86 15.64 3.79
CA GLY A 205 8.27 14.40 3.29
C GLY A 205 8.98 13.11 3.75
N LEU A 206 9.87 13.17 4.74
CA LEU A 206 10.71 12.03 5.12
C LEU A 206 10.55 11.53 6.57
N ASP A 207 9.63 12.09 7.37
CA ASP A 207 9.53 11.72 8.79
C ASP A 207 9.16 10.25 8.98
N ALA A 208 8.20 9.73 8.23
CA ALA A 208 7.84 8.30 8.27
C ALA A 208 9.01 7.42 7.79
N THR A 209 9.69 7.80 6.72
CA THR A 209 10.86 7.10 6.18
C THR A 209 11.99 7.01 7.22
N ARG A 210 12.30 8.12 7.92
CA ARG A 210 13.30 8.14 9.00
C ARG A 210 12.92 7.18 10.12
N ALA A 211 11.67 7.21 10.56
CA ALA A 211 11.19 6.35 11.63
C ALA A 211 11.24 4.85 11.25
N LEU A 212 10.92 4.52 10.00
CA LEU A 212 11.01 3.16 9.49
C LEU A 212 12.46 2.66 9.47
N PHE A 213 13.40 3.44 8.94
CA PHE A 213 14.82 3.07 8.97
C PHE A 213 15.38 2.92 10.39
N ALA A 214 14.97 3.79 11.32
CA ALA A 214 15.43 3.75 12.69
C ALA A 214 14.99 2.50 13.46
N GLY A 215 13.79 1.96 13.16
CA GLY A 215 13.18 0.90 13.96
C GLY A 215 13.12 -0.47 13.29
N ALA A 216 13.08 -0.54 11.97
CA ALA A 216 12.80 -1.80 11.25
C ALA A 216 13.88 -2.87 11.45
N GLY A 217 15.15 -2.47 11.60
CA GLY A 217 16.26 -3.42 11.73
C GLY A 217 16.14 -4.36 12.94
N ALA A 218 15.59 -3.88 14.05
CA ALA A 218 15.37 -4.68 15.25
C ALA A 218 14.27 -5.73 15.09
N LEU A 219 13.37 -5.54 14.10
CA LEU A 219 12.20 -6.37 13.83
C LEU A 219 12.43 -7.36 12.69
N LEU A 220 13.51 -7.21 11.92
CA LEU A 220 13.82 -8.09 10.79
C LEU A 220 14.57 -9.35 11.24
N GLU A 221 14.32 -10.45 10.54
CA GLU A 221 15.15 -11.66 10.57
C GLU A 221 16.55 -11.36 10.00
N PRO A 222 17.57 -12.17 10.34
CA PRO A 222 18.84 -12.11 9.63
C PRO A 222 18.64 -12.25 8.12
N GLY A 223 19.11 -11.29 7.34
CA GLY A 223 18.87 -11.21 5.91
C GLY A 223 17.47 -10.76 5.50
N GLY A 224 16.65 -10.29 6.43
CA GLY A 224 15.37 -9.64 6.14
C GLY A 224 15.55 -8.30 5.44
N LEU A 225 14.46 -7.76 4.85
CA LEU A 225 14.52 -6.52 4.07
C LEU A 225 13.44 -5.52 4.49
N LEU A 226 13.74 -4.23 4.28
CA LEU A 226 12.80 -3.13 4.32
C LEU A 226 12.59 -2.64 2.89
N ALA A 227 11.34 -2.64 2.41
CA ALA A 227 10.95 -2.17 1.09
C ALA A 227 9.99 -0.99 1.21
N LEU A 228 10.34 0.15 0.62
CA LEU A 228 9.56 1.38 0.68
C LEU A 228 9.22 1.87 -0.73
N GLU A 229 7.98 2.31 -0.93
CA GLU A 229 7.67 3.22 -2.02
C GLU A 229 8.16 4.63 -1.65
N ILE A 230 8.68 5.36 -2.62
CA ILE A 230 9.26 6.68 -2.43
C ILE A 230 8.85 7.65 -3.54
N ASP A 231 8.90 8.93 -3.26
CA ASP A 231 8.84 9.97 -4.30
C ASP A 231 10.18 10.00 -5.06
N GLU A 232 10.12 10.02 -6.40
CA GLU A 232 11.32 10.02 -7.27
C GLU A 232 12.29 11.17 -6.95
N ARG A 233 11.76 12.33 -6.57
CA ARG A 233 12.54 13.52 -6.20
C ARG A 233 13.32 13.33 -4.90
N ARG A 234 12.95 12.33 -4.09
CA ARG A 234 13.54 12.05 -2.77
C ARG A 234 14.46 10.83 -2.75
N ALA A 235 14.69 10.17 -3.90
CA ALA A 235 15.50 8.95 -3.98
C ALA A 235 16.87 9.08 -3.29
N ASP A 236 17.62 10.15 -3.58
CA ASP A 236 18.92 10.40 -2.96
C ASP A 236 18.82 10.75 -1.46
N ALA A 237 17.76 11.45 -1.06
CA ALA A 237 17.54 11.75 0.35
C ALA A 237 17.20 10.49 1.16
N VAL A 238 16.35 9.62 0.62
CA VAL A 238 16.03 8.32 1.23
C VAL A 238 17.28 7.45 1.35
N ARG A 239 18.11 7.39 0.30
CA ARG A 239 19.39 6.66 0.35
C ARG A 239 20.30 7.19 1.48
N ARG A 240 20.46 8.53 1.58
CA ARG A 240 21.27 9.13 2.66
C ARG A 240 20.70 8.86 4.04
N VAL A 241 19.38 8.93 4.21
CA VAL A 241 18.71 8.61 5.50
C VAL A 241 19.02 7.18 5.93
N GLY A 242 18.83 6.20 5.05
CA GLY A 242 19.09 4.80 5.37
C GLY A 242 20.58 4.54 5.66
N GLN A 243 21.49 5.02 4.80
CA GLN A 243 22.93 4.86 4.97
C GLN A 243 23.42 5.51 6.27
N GLY A 244 22.88 6.67 6.65
CA GLY A 244 23.23 7.38 7.88
C GLY A 244 22.92 6.61 9.17
N VAL A 245 22.06 5.60 9.11
CA VAL A 245 21.72 4.72 10.23
C VAL A 245 22.10 3.25 9.97
N GLY A 246 23.04 3.02 9.05
CA GLY A 246 23.70 1.73 8.86
C GLY A 246 22.97 0.76 7.92
N TRP A 247 22.12 1.23 7.01
CA TRP A 247 21.49 0.39 6.00
C TRP A 247 22.23 0.42 4.67
N SER A 248 22.23 -0.70 3.96
CA SER A 248 22.49 -0.73 2.52
C SER A 248 21.15 -0.44 1.81
N VAL A 249 21.13 0.58 0.94
CA VAL A 249 19.91 1.06 0.27
C VAL A 249 20.11 1.04 -1.24
N GLU A 250 19.31 0.23 -1.92
CA GLU A 250 19.23 0.17 -3.38
C GLU A 250 17.92 0.81 -3.84
N ILE A 251 18.01 1.65 -4.87
CA ILE A 251 16.85 2.30 -5.47
C ILE A 251 16.52 1.59 -6.79
N TYR A 252 15.26 1.25 -6.95
CA TYR A 252 14.72 0.62 -8.16
C TYR A 252 13.72 1.55 -8.82
N ASP A 253 13.75 1.52 -10.15
CA ASP A 253 12.82 2.28 -10.97
C ASP A 253 11.49 1.52 -11.13
N ASP A 254 10.42 2.27 -11.35
CA ASP A 254 9.14 1.74 -11.79
C ASP A 254 9.17 1.38 -13.29
N VAL A 255 8.03 0.93 -13.82
CA VAL A 255 7.88 0.55 -15.23
C VAL A 255 8.04 1.72 -16.21
N PHE A 256 8.02 2.95 -15.71
CA PHE A 256 8.24 4.17 -16.50
C PHE A 256 9.68 4.68 -16.43
N GLY A 257 10.55 4.01 -15.67
CA GLY A 257 11.95 4.38 -15.49
C GLY A 257 12.17 5.49 -14.48
N CYS A 258 11.22 5.69 -13.56
CA CYS A 258 11.34 6.66 -12.48
C CYS A 258 11.73 5.97 -11.16
N PRO A 259 12.71 6.49 -10.39
CA PRO A 259 13.04 5.98 -9.06
C PRO A 259 11.81 5.92 -8.17
N ARG A 260 11.42 4.72 -7.76
CA ARG A 260 10.14 4.52 -7.05
C ARG A 260 10.23 3.63 -5.83
N TYR A 261 11.22 2.76 -5.75
CA TYR A 261 11.29 1.80 -4.65
C TYR A 261 12.66 1.81 -4.01
N ALA A 262 12.71 1.89 -2.68
CA ALA A 262 13.93 1.68 -1.91
C ALA A 262 13.89 0.28 -1.29
N LEU A 263 14.79 -0.59 -1.71
CA LEU A 263 15.02 -1.89 -1.09
C LEU A 263 16.25 -1.81 -0.21
N SER A 264 16.09 -2.17 1.06
CA SER A 264 17.13 -1.92 2.05
C SER A 264 17.34 -3.14 2.94
N THR A 265 18.60 -3.39 3.27
CA THR A 265 19.00 -4.42 4.23
C THR A 265 19.84 -3.79 5.33
N PRO A 266 19.71 -4.24 6.59
CA PRO A 266 20.63 -3.80 7.65
C PRO A 266 22.06 -4.05 7.20
N GLY A 267 22.89 -3.01 7.23
CA GLY A 267 24.33 -3.15 6.98
C GLY A 267 24.94 -4.08 8.02
N HIS A 268 25.92 -4.85 7.63
CA HIS A 268 26.76 -5.55 8.58
C HIS A 268 27.47 -4.45 9.38
N GLY A 269 27.21 -4.35 10.69
CA GLY A 269 27.98 -3.48 11.56
C GLY A 269 29.48 -3.72 11.33
N PRO A 270 30.36 -2.73 11.59
CA PRO A 270 31.79 -2.92 11.42
C PRO A 270 32.18 -4.20 12.15
N GLY A 271 32.67 -5.17 11.38
CA GLY A 271 33.06 -6.47 11.89
C GLY A 271 33.99 -6.25 13.10
N VAL A 272 33.62 -6.83 14.22
CA VAL A 272 34.56 -7.06 15.30
C VAL A 272 35.58 -8.02 14.70
N HIS A 273 36.69 -7.46 14.20
CA HIS A 273 37.90 -8.23 13.96
C HIS A 273 38.33 -8.76 15.30
N THR A 274 37.94 -9.98 15.63
CA THR A 274 38.65 -10.78 16.61
C THR A 274 39.99 -11.09 15.94
N SER A 275 41.01 -10.29 16.26
CA SER A 275 42.38 -10.67 16.10
C SER A 275 42.61 -11.86 17.01
N GLU A 276 42.63 -13.06 16.41
CA GLU A 276 43.28 -14.21 17.05
C GLU A 276 44.79 -13.95 17.00
N GLU A 277 45.37 -13.71 18.16
CA GLU A 277 46.80 -13.93 18.47
C GLU A 277 47.02 -15.40 18.86
#